data_206200c1f49337a12aa23dbdb1a22526
#
_entry.id   206200c1f49337a12aa23dbdb1a22526
#
_cell.length_a   1.000
_cell.length_b   1.000
_cell.length_c   1.000
_cell.angle_alpha   90.00
_cell.angle_beta   90.00
_cell.angle_gamma   90.00
#
_symmetry.space_group_name_H-M   'P 1'
#
loop_
_entity.id
_entity.type
_entity.pdbx_description
1 polymer ?
#
loop_
_entity_poly.entity_id
_entity_poly.type
_entity_poly.pdbx_seq_one_letter_code
_entity_poly.pdbx_strand_id
1 'polypeptide(L)'
;TLHTLFPYTTLFRSAVALCKQAGVFVRMVTGDNVRTAQAVATKCGILTEFGVIMEGPDFRKLSTAEMDSVLPHLQVLARSSPEDKRMLVKRLKELGETVAVTGDGSNDGPALRTADVGFSMGISGTEIAKDASSIILMDDNFSSIVKAIEWGRTVNDVIKKFLHVSSHTKDWNKSPD
;
A
#
# COMPACT_ATOMS: atom_id res chain seq x y z
N THR A 1 -18.97 10.28 -23.66
CA THR A 1 -17.68 9.59 -23.39
C THR A 1 -17.44 9.31 -21.90
N LEU A 2 -18.50 9.23 -21.08
CA LEU A 2 -18.40 8.92 -19.64
C LEU A 2 -18.65 7.44 -19.30
N HIS A 3 -18.93 6.60 -20.30
CA HIS A 3 -19.30 5.19 -20.09
C HIS A 3 -18.12 4.21 -19.97
N THR A 4 -16.90 4.61 -20.30
CA THR A 4 -15.72 3.71 -20.31
C THR A 4 -14.98 3.62 -18.97
N LEU A 5 -15.32 4.47 -17.99
CA LEU A 5 -14.66 4.46 -16.67
C LEU A 5 -15.38 3.58 -15.63
N PHE A 6 -16.58 3.10 -15.93
CA PHE A 6 -17.43 2.40 -14.96
C PHE A 6 -16.96 0.98 -14.56
N PRO A 7 -16.47 0.13 -15.45
CA PRO A 7 -16.05 -1.21 -15.03
C PRO A 7 -14.80 -1.19 -14.16
N TYR A 8 -13.82 -0.32 -14.45
CA TYR A 8 -12.57 -0.22 -13.67
C TYR A 8 -12.78 0.33 -12.25
N THR A 9 -13.66 1.33 -12.08
CA THR A 9 -13.98 1.87 -10.74
C THR A 9 -14.70 0.85 -9.86
N THR A 10 -15.53 0.00 -10.41
CA THR A 10 -16.24 -1.04 -9.63
C THR A 10 -15.28 -2.12 -9.16
N LEU A 11 -14.39 -2.60 -10.04
CA LEU A 11 -13.36 -3.59 -9.71
C LEU A 11 -12.38 -3.03 -8.66
N PHE A 12 -11.95 -1.79 -8.84
CA PHE A 12 -11.06 -1.12 -7.90
C PHE A 12 -11.73 -0.93 -6.53
N ARG A 13 -12.99 -0.53 -6.49
CA ARG A 13 -13.78 -0.40 -5.25
C ARG A 13 -13.89 -1.72 -4.51
N SER A 14 -14.15 -2.82 -5.24
CA SER A 14 -14.23 -4.16 -4.64
C SER A 14 -12.89 -4.57 -4.03
N ALA A 15 -11.79 -4.31 -4.73
CA ALA A 15 -10.44 -4.60 -4.23
C ALA A 15 -10.08 -3.76 -2.99
N VAL A 16 -10.44 -2.47 -2.97
CA VAL A 16 -10.27 -1.61 -1.78
C VAL A 16 -11.08 -2.14 -0.59
N ALA A 17 -12.32 -2.59 -0.82
CA ALA A 17 -13.14 -3.18 0.23
C ALA A 17 -12.51 -4.46 0.80
N LEU A 18 -11.97 -5.33 -0.06
CA LEU A 18 -11.26 -6.53 0.35
C LEU A 18 -9.98 -6.21 1.14
N CYS A 19 -9.19 -5.23 0.71
CA CYS A 19 -8.04 -4.74 1.47
C CYS A 19 -8.44 -4.30 2.88
N LYS A 20 -9.51 -3.51 3.00
CA LYS A 20 -10.03 -3.05 4.30
C LYS A 20 -10.50 -4.22 5.18
N GLN A 21 -11.22 -5.19 4.62
CA GLN A 21 -11.62 -6.41 5.33
C GLN A 21 -10.42 -7.22 5.81
N ALA A 22 -9.34 -7.20 5.04
CA ALA A 22 -8.06 -7.81 5.42
C ALA A 22 -7.27 -6.98 6.45
N GLY A 23 -7.83 -5.89 6.99
CA GLY A 23 -7.17 -5.02 7.98
C GLY A 23 -6.08 -4.12 7.38
N VAL A 24 -6.09 -3.90 6.06
CA VAL A 24 -5.16 -2.98 5.39
C VAL A 24 -5.75 -1.57 5.36
N PHE A 25 -5.00 -0.60 5.85
CA PHE A 25 -5.38 0.81 5.74
C PHE A 25 -4.98 1.33 4.36
N VAL A 26 -5.98 1.57 3.50
CA VAL A 26 -5.75 2.02 2.12
C VAL A 26 -5.69 3.54 2.06
N ARG A 27 -4.61 4.06 1.47
CA ARG A 27 -4.39 5.49 1.21
C ARG A 27 -4.28 5.76 -0.27
N MET A 28 -4.75 6.93 -0.69
CA MET A 28 -4.57 7.44 -2.05
C MET A 28 -3.53 8.56 -2.02
N VAL A 29 -2.48 8.42 -2.83
CA VAL A 29 -1.43 9.44 -2.99
C VAL A 29 -1.32 9.79 -4.46
N THR A 30 -1.62 11.03 -4.81
CA THR A 30 -1.72 11.46 -6.21
C THR A 30 -1.15 12.86 -6.43
N GLY A 31 -0.63 13.10 -7.64
CA GLY A 31 -0.27 14.44 -8.10
C GLY A 31 -1.46 15.32 -8.46
N ASP A 32 -2.67 14.75 -8.56
CA ASP A 32 -3.89 15.46 -8.92
C ASP A 32 -4.30 16.50 -7.88
N ASN A 33 -5.17 17.43 -8.29
CA ASN A 33 -5.75 18.42 -7.39
C ASN A 33 -6.71 17.75 -6.37
N VAL A 34 -6.94 18.45 -5.25
CA VAL A 34 -7.76 17.95 -4.13
C VAL A 34 -9.16 17.53 -4.56
N ARG A 35 -9.82 18.30 -5.44
CA ARG A 35 -11.21 18.01 -5.86
C ARG A 35 -11.29 16.70 -6.63
N THR A 36 -10.35 16.47 -7.56
CA THR A 36 -10.26 15.24 -8.33
C THR A 36 -9.94 14.06 -7.41
N ALA A 37 -8.91 14.21 -6.57
CA ALA A 37 -8.50 13.20 -5.61
C ALA A 37 -9.63 12.81 -4.65
N GLN A 38 -10.35 13.79 -4.09
CA GLN A 38 -11.50 13.56 -3.23
C GLN A 38 -12.61 12.79 -3.94
N ALA A 39 -12.99 13.22 -5.16
CA ALA A 39 -14.04 12.58 -5.92
C ALA A 39 -13.72 11.12 -6.24
N VAL A 40 -12.48 10.83 -6.63
CA VAL A 40 -12.01 9.46 -6.93
C VAL A 40 -11.94 8.63 -5.66
N ALA A 41 -11.32 9.14 -4.59
CA ALA A 41 -11.18 8.43 -3.32
C ALA A 41 -12.54 8.07 -2.69
N THR A 42 -13.53 8.97 -2.79
CA THR A 42 -14.89 8.71 -2.34
C THR A 42 -15.56 7.62 -3.17
N LYS A 43 -15.48 7.70 -4.50
CA LYS A 43 -16.04 6.68 -5.41
C LYS A 43 -15.43 5.30 -5.20
N CYS A 44 -14.13 5.24 -4.96
CA CYS A 44 -13.41 3.98 -4.71
C CYS A 44 -13.59 3.46 -3.27
N GLY A 45 -14.23 4.22 -2.39
CA GLY A 45 -14.42 3.83 -0.99
C GLY A 45 -13.16 3.92 -0.15
N ILE A 46 -12.12 4.64 -0.60
CA ILE A 46 -10.92 4.93 0.17
C ILE A 46 -11.25 5.97 1.23
N LEU A 47 -11.80 7.10 0.80
CA LEU A 47 -12.17 8.20 1.68
C LEU A 47 -13.43 7.87 2.47
N THR A 48 -13.35 8.00 3.78
CA THR A 48 -14.42 7.83 4.75
C THR A 48 -14.80 9.16 5.39
N GLU A 49 -15.89 9.22 6.16
CA GLU A 49 -16.37 10.42 6.83
C GLU A 49 -15.32 11.05 7.76
N PHE A 50 -14.50 10.21 8.42
CA PHE A 50 -13.44 10.66 9.33
C PHE A 50 -12.04 10.72 8.68
N GLY A 51 -11.98 10.51 7.36
CA GLY A 51 -10.73 10.51 6.62
C GLY A 51 -10.22 11.92 6.34
N VAL A 52 -8.92 12.14 6.56
CA VAL A 52 -8.25 13.41 6.29
C VAL A 52 -7.73 13.41 4.84
N ILE A 53 -7.96 14.56 4.18
CA ILE A 53 -7.33 14.92 2.89
C ILE A 53 -6.33 16.02 3.17
N MET A 54 -5.12 15.88 2.61
CA MET A 54 -4.08 16.90 2.72
C MET A 54 -3.40 17.12 1.37
N GLU A 55 -2.84 18.31 1.16
CA GLU A 55 -1.98 18.58 0.01
C GLU A 55 -0.50 18.33 0.35
N GLY A 56 0.29 17.90 -0.64
CA GLY A 56 1.72 17.66 -0.50
C GLY A 56 2.50 18.86 0.06
N PRO A 57 2.27 20.11 -0.43
CA PRO A 57 2.92 21.30 0.12
C PRO A 57 2.69 21.54 1.61
N ASP A 58 1.50 21.19 2.13
CA ASP A 58 1.20 21.33 3.56
C ASP A 58 1.74 20.15 4.36
N PHE A 59 1.69 18.94 3.80
CA PHE A 59 2.29 17.75 4.39
C PHE A 59 3.80 17.92 4.67
N ARG A 60 4.54 18.55 3.74
CA ARG A 60 5.98 18.83 3.88
C ARG A 60 6.33 19.82 4.98
N LYS A 61 5.38 20.67 5.41
CA LYS A 61 5.59 21.67 6.46
C LYS A 61 5.39 21.10 7.85
N LEU A 62 4.76 19.93 7.98
CA LEU A 62 4.48 19.32 9.25
C LEU A 62 5.76 18.93 9.98
N SER A 63 5.82 19.24 11.25
CA SER A 63 6.80 18.62 12.16
C SER A 63 6.53 17.14 12.32
N THR A 64 7.51 16.38 12.78
CA THR A 64 7.37 14.94 13.02
C THR A 64 6.17 14.61 13.93
N ALA A 65 5.97 15.38 14.99
CA ALA A 65 4.87 15.17 15.93
C ALA A 65 3.49 15.45 15.31
N GLU A 66 3.38 16.52 14.49
CA GLU A 66 2.15 16.83 13.76
C GLU A 66 1.86 15.75 12.72
N MET A 67 2.88 15.27 12.01
CA MET A 67 2.74 14.19 11.05
C MET A 67 2.21 12.92 11.72
N ASP A 68 2.74 12.54 12.88
CA ASP A 68 2.29 11.38 13.64
C ASP A 68 0.83 11.48 14.08
N SER A 69 0.38 12.69 14.41
CA SER A 69 -1.03 12.92 14.79
C SER A 69 -2.00 12.81 13.59
N VAL A 70 -1.55 13.17 12.39
CA VAL A 70 -2.37 13.18 11.18
C VAL A 70 -2.39 11.81 10.48
N LEU A 71 -1.26 11.09 10.48
CA LEU A 71 -1.10 9.84 9.75
C LEU A 71 -2.18 8.78 10.02
N PRO A 72 -2.68 8.56 11.25
CA PRO A 72 -3.76 7.58 11.49
C PRO A 72 -5.05 7.88 10.73
N HIS A 73 -5.28 9.13 10.36
CA HIS A 73 -6.50 9.58 9.67
C HIS A 73 -6.26 10.01 8.22
N LEU A 74 -5.00 10.16 7.78
CA LEU A 74 -4.66 10.60 6.44
C LEU A 74 -5.02 9.52 5.43
N GLN A 75 -6.05 9.74 4.65
CA GLN A 75 -6.52 8.82 3.61
C GLN A 75 -6.19 9.29 2.19
N VAL A 76 -6.06 10.61 1.99
CA VAL A 76 -5.75 11.18 0.68
C VAL A 76 -4.65 12.21 0.80
N LEU A 77 -3.57 12.02 0.04
CA LEU A 77 -2.51 13.02 -0.15
C LEU A 77 -2.56 13.48 -1.62
N ALA A 78 -3.10 14.67 -1.85
CA ALA A 78 -3.26 15.29 -3.15
C ALA A 78 -2.07 16.20 -3.49
N ARG A 79 -1.87 16.56 -4.75
CA ARG A 79 -0.75 17.41 -5.22
C ARG A 79 0.60 16.96 -4.66
N SER A 80 0.77 15.67 -4.51
CA SER A 80 1.99 15.09 -3.95
C SER A 80 3.09 15.01 -5.00
N SER A 81 4.30 15.36 -4.59
CA SER A 81 5.52 15.12 -5.33
C SER A 81 6.05 13.70 -5.08
N PRO A 82 7.00 13.20 -5.88
CA PRO A 82 7.68 11.93 -5.60
C PRO A 82 8.33 11.88 -4.21
N GLU A 83 8.85 13.03 -3.75
CA GLU A 83 9.46 13.13 -2.42
C GLU A 83 8.43 13.04 -1.30
N ASP A 84 7.24 13.63 -1.48
CA ASP A 84 6.16 13.52 -0.49
C ASP A 84 5.72 12.06 -0.32
N LYS A 85 5.64 11.32 -1.45
CA LYS A 85 5.32 9.88 -1.44
C LYS A 85 6.37 9.10 -0.66
N ARG A 86 7.65 9.37 -0.91
CA ARG A 86 8.77 8.73 -0.22
C ARG A 86 8.76 9.07 1.27
N MET A 87 8.53 10.34 1.63
CA MET A 87 8.49 10.81 3.01
C MET A 87 7.36 10.14 3.80
N LEU A 88 6.16 10.04 3.21
CA LEU A 88 5.03 9.34 3.80
C LEU A 88 5.37 7.87 4.09
N VAL A 89 5.89 7.16 3.10
CA VAL A 89 6.27 5.74 3.24
C VAL A 89 7.32 5.56 4.32
N LYS A 90 8.37 6.39 4.31
CA LYS A 90 9.44 6.36 5.31
C LYS A 90 8.89 6.54 6.71
N ARG A 91 8.01 7.56 6.90
CA ARG A 91 7.46 7.84 8.23
C ARG A 91 6.58 6.72 8.75
N LEU A 92 5.74 6.13 7.92
CA LEU A 92 4.93 4.98 8.30
C LEU A 92 5.79 3.79 8.76
N LYS A 93 6.89 3.51 8.06
CA LYS A 93 7.85 2.46 8.45
C LYS A 93 8.54 2.77 9.78
N GLU A 94 8.93 4.02 10.03
CA GLU A 94 9.50 4.46 11.31
C GLU A 94 8.53 4.27 12.48
N LEU A 95 7.23 4.34 12.22
CA LEU A 95 6.16 4.04 13.19
C LEU A 95 5.89 2.54 13.37
N GLY A 96 6.63 1.67 12.67
CA GLY A 96 6.50 0.21 12.76
C GLY A 96 5.42 -0.39 11.86
N GLU A 97 4.85 0.40 10.95
CA GLU A 97 3.87 -0.10 9.98
C GLU A 97 4.56 -0.87 8.84
N THR A 98 3.94 -1.95 8.39
CA THR A 98 4.34 -2.63 7.15
C THR A 98 3.67 -1.94 5.97
N VAL A 99 4.47 -1.33 5.10
CA VAL A 99 3.98 -0.47 4.03
C VAL A 99 4.12 -1.14 2.67
N ALA A 100 3.01 -1.27 1.97
CA ALA A 100 2.97 -1.62 0.55
C ALA A 100 2.65 -0.38 -0.29
N VAL A 101 3.35 -0.21 -1.40
CA VAL A 101 3.10 0.87 -2.37
C VAL A 101 2.79 0.27 -3.73
N THR A 102 1.79 0.82 -4.40
CA THR A 102 1.50 0.51 -5.80
C THR A 102 1.66 1.76 -6.66
N GLY A 103 2.33 1.62 -7.79
CA GLY A 103 2.55 2.71 -8.72
C GLY A 103 2.94 2.20 -10.10
N ASP A 104 2.66 2.98 -11.13
CA ASP A 104 2.93 2.67 -12.54
C ASP A 104 3.90 3.67 -13.19
N GLY A 105 4.11 4.82 -12.58
CA GLY A 105 4.92 5.90 -13.09
C GLY A 105 6.35 5.93 -12.53
N SER A 106 7.26 6.56 -13.28
CA SER A 106 8.62 6.84 -12.82
C SER A 106 8.67 7.69 -11.55
N ASN A 107 7.62 8.50 -11.33
CA ASN A 107 7.47 9.34 -10.15
C ASN A 107 7.21 8.52 -8.86
N ASP A 108 6.81 7.27 -9.00
CA ASP A 108 6.55 6.37 -7.88
C ASP A 108 7.80 5.57 -7.46
N GLY A 109 8.82 5.52 -8.30
CA GLY A 109 10.05 4.76 -8.08
C GLY A 109 10.70 4.96 -6.70
N PRO A 110 10.89 6.19 -6.22
CA PRO A 110 11.43 6.42 -4.87
C PRO A 110 10.57 5.85 -3.74
N ALA A 111 9.24 5.93 -3.84
CA ALA A 111 8.32 5.37 -2.86
C ALA A 111 8.28 3.84 -2.93
N LEU A 112 8.26 3.26 -4.15
CA LEU A 112 8.29 1.82 -4.39
C LEU A 112 9.54 1.17 -3.78
N ARG A 113 10.71 1.77 -3.94
CA ARG A 113 11.98 1.29 -3.34
C ARG A 113 12.02 1.45 -1.82
N THR A 114 11.33 2.43 -1.26
CA THR A 114 11.33 2.69 0.19
C THR A 114 10.35 1.78 0.93
N ALA A 115 9.30 1.32 0.27
CA ALA A 115 8.29 0.43 0.83
C ALA A 115 8.84 -0.94 1.24
N ASP A 116 8.12 -1.66 2.08
CA ASP A 116 8.43 -3.06 2.38
C ASP A 116 8.06 -3.95 1.20
N VAL A 117 6.98 -3.60 0.48
CA VAL A 117 6.57 -4.26 -0.76
C VAL A 117 6.15 -3.22 -1.79
N GLY A 118 6.87 -3.15 -2.89
CA GLY A 118 6.51 -2.35 -4.07
C GLY A 118 5.77 -3.20 -5.10
N PHE A 119 4.63 -2.71 -5.59
CA PHE A 119 3.88 -3.31 -6.68
C PHE A 119 3.89 -2.38 -7.90
N SER A 120 4.23 -2.89 -9.06
CA SER A 120 4.07 -2.16 -10.33
C SER A 120 3.13 -2.88 -11.29
N MET A 121 2.59 -2.14 -12.23
CA MET A 121 1.78 -2.69 -13.32
C MET A 121 2.70 -3.25 -14.42
N GLY A 122 2.38 -4.42 -14.93
CA GLY A 122 3.20 -5.12 -15.94
C GLY A 122 2.99 -4.57 -17.35
N ILE A 123 1.75 -4.18 -17.67
CA ILE A 123 1.38 -3.67 -19.00
C ILE A 123 1.57 -2.16 -19.04
N SER A 124 0.93 -1.40 -18.14
CA SER A 124 0.96 0.07 -18.13
C SER A 124 2.17 0.65 -17.39
N GLY A 125 2.83 -0.13 -16.52
CA GLY A 125 3.94 0.34 -15.72
C GLY A 125 5.20 0.67 -16.52
N THR A 126 5.85 1.78 -16.17
CA THR A 126 7.16 2.14 -16.74
C THR A 126 8.25 1.18 -16.28
N GLU A 127 9.32 1.02 -17.07
CA GLU A 127 10.46 0.18 -16.69
C GLU A 127 11.08 0.63 -15.35
N ILE A 128 11.12 1.94 -15.08
CA ILE A 128 11.61 2.49 -13.81
C ILE A 128 10.74 2.03 -12.62
N ALA A 129 9.42 1.98 -12.78
CA ALA A 129 8.51 1.49 -11.76
C ALA A 129 8.68 -0.03 -11.55
N LYS A 130 8.84 -0.79 -12.63
CA LYS A 130 9.08 -2.25 -12.58
C LYS A 130 10.40 -2.57 -11.87
N ASP A 131 11.48 -1.88 -12.22
CA ASP A 131 12.79 -2.05 -11.59
C ASP A 131 12.81 -1.64 -10.10
N ALA A 132 11.92 -0.74 -9.71
CA ALA A 132 11.79 -0.27 -8.33
C ALA A 132 10.88 -1.17 -7.48
N SER A 133 10.16 -2.10 -8.10
CA SER A 133 9.12 -2.90 -7.45
C SER A 133 9.62 -4.29 -7.06
N SER A 134 9.02 -4.83 -6.00
CA SER A 134 9.25 -6.20 -5.55
C SER A 134 8.39 -7.21 -6.30
N ILE A 135 7.22 -6.77 -6.76
CA ILE A 135 6.21 -7.60 -7.44
C ILE A 135 5.67 -6.84 -8.65
N ILE A 136 5.58 -7.51 -9.79
CA ILE A 136 5.00 -6.97 -11.03
C ILE A 136 3.67 -7.67 -11.29
N LEU A 137 2.59 -6.90 -11.42
CA LEU A 137 1.25 -7.41 -11.71
C LEU A 137 1.07 -7.53 -13.22
N MET A 138 1.17 -8.73 -13.74
CA MET A 138 1.15 -8.99 -15.19
C MET A 138 -0.19 -8.70 -15.87
N ASP A 139 -1.28 -8.66 -15.10
CA ASP A 139 -2.65 -8.43 -15.58
C ASP A 139 -3.16 -7.00 -15.34
N ASP A 140 -2.32 -6.12 -14.81
CA ASP A 140 -2.66 -4.74 -14.40
C ASP A 140 -3.92 -4.65 -13.53
N ASN A 141 -4.24 -5.73 -12.83
CA ASN A 141 -5.45 -5.82 -12.03
C ASN A 141 -5.14 -5.55 -10.55
N PHE A 142 -5.67 -4.45 -10.03
CA PHE A 142 -5.49 -4.09 -8.61
C PHE A 142 -6.00 -5.18 -7.65
N SER A 143 -6.98 -6.00 -8.05
CA SER A 143 -7.45 -7.12 -7.21
C SER A 143 -6.39 -8.22 -7.03
N SER A 144 -5.39 -8.29 -7.89
CA SER A 144 -4.27 -9.22 -7.75
C SER A 144 -3.35 -8.85 -6.59
N ILE A 145 -3.35 -7.58 -6.15
CA ILE A 145 -2.68 -7.16 -4.91
C ILE A 145 -3.29 -7.85 -3.70
N VAL A 146 -4.62 -7.96 -3.64
CA VAL A 146 -5.31 -8.65 -2.53
C VAL A 146 -4.86 -10.09 -2.45
N LYS A 147 -4.81 -10.80 -3.59
CA LYS A 147 -4.32 -12.18 -3.66
C LYS A 147 -2.86 -12.29 -3.20
N ALA A 148 -2.01 -11.35 -3.60
CA ALA A 148 -0.61 -11.33 -3.16
C ALA A 148 -0.49 -11.14 -1.63
N ILE A 149 -1.33 -10.29 -1.02
CA ILE A 149 -1.39 -10.10 0.43
C ILE A 149 -1.85 -11.39 1.14
N GLU A 150 -2.91 -12.03 0.65
CA GLU A 150 -3.42 -13.29 1.18
C GLU A 150 -2.36 -14.40 1.11
N TRP A 151 -1.68 -14.51 -0.03
CA TRP A 151 -0.58 -15.46 -0.24
C TRP A 151 0.58 -15.21 0.70
N GLY A 152 1.03 -13.97 0.84
CA GLY A 152 2.11 -13.59 1.74
C GLY A 152 1.79 -13.94 3.20
N ARG A 153 0.57 -13.72 3.65
CA ARG A 153 0.11 -14.10 4.99
C ARG A 153 0.10 -15.62 5.16
N THR A 154 -0.43 -16.36 4.19
CA THR A 154 -0.46 -17.83 4.22
C THR A 154 0.95 -18.41 4.29
N VAL A 155 1.88 -17.93 3.47
CA VAL A 155 3.28 -18.36 3.49
C VAL A 155 3.93 -18.07 4.84
N ASN A 156 3.72 -16.88 5.40
CA ASN A 156 4.25 -16.53 6.72
C ASN A 156 3.70 -17.45 7.83
N ASP A 157 2.42 -17.79 7.78
CA ASP A 157 1.79 -18.70 8.76
C ASP A 157 2.32 -20.13 8.62
N VAL A 158 2.56 -20.60 7.40
CA VAL A 158 3.17 -21.92 7.15
C VAL A 158 4.60 -21.95 7.70
N ILE A 159 5.40 -20.90 7.43
CA ILE A 159 6.78 -20.80 7.95
C ILE A 159 6.78 -20.77 9.49
N LYS A 160 5.91 -19.99 10.12
CA LYS A 160 5.79 -19.94 11.59
C LYS A 160 5.44 -21.29 12.16
N LYS A 161 4.47 -22.01 11.58
CA LYS A 161 4.10 -23.38 12.00
C LYS A 161 5.28 -24.33 11.84
N PHE A 162 5.98 -24.29 10.73
CA PHE A 162 7.15 -25.15 10.48
C PHE A 162 8.26 -24.90 11.52
N LEU A 163 8.59 -23.63 11.79
CA LEU A 163 9.59 -23.28 12.80
C LEU A 163 9.19 -23.71 14.20
N HIS A 164 7.89 -23.60 14.53
CA HIS A 164 7.37 -24.04 15.82
C HIS A 164 7.50 -25.57 15.99
N VAL A 165 7.12 -26.35 14.98
CA VAL A 165 7.27 -27.80 14.98
C VAL A 165 8.76 -28.19 15.08
N SER A 166 9.64 -27.54 14.32
CA SER A 166 11.08 -27.80 14.34
C SER A 166 11.73 -27.48 15.69
N SER A 167 11.23 -26.49 16.45
CA SER A 167 11.73 -26.19 17.78
C SER A 167 11.33 -27.27 18.80
N HIS A 168 10.12 -27.80 18.72
CA HIS A 168 9.67 -28.88 19.60
C HIS A 168 10.35 -30.22 19.35
N THR A 169 10.76 -30.52 18.11
CA THR A 169 11.47 -31.78 17.80
C THR A 169 12.92 -31.78 18.31
N LYS A 170 13.54 -30.62 18.57
CA LYS A 170 14.88 -30.55 19.19
C LYS A 170 14.90 -30.96 20.66
N ASP A 171 13.80 -30.76 21.38
CA ASP A 171 13.69 -31.17 22.80
C ASP A 171 13.47 -32.68 22.98
N TRP A 172 12.95 -33.36 21.96
CA TRP A 172 12.74 -34.81 21.98
C TRP A 172 14.04 -35.65 21.91
N ASN A 173 15.12 -35.05 21.37
CA ASN A 173 16.42 -35.77 21.22
C ASN A 173 17.38 -35.61 22.40
N LYS A 174 16.93 -35.01 23.51
CA LYS A 174 17.69 -35.03 24.76
C LYS A 174 17.21 -36.26 25.55
N SER A 175 17.87 -37.41 25.32
CA SER A 175 17.76 -38.57 26.22
C SER A 175 18.17 -38.18 27.64
N PRO A 176 17.42 -38.55 28.66
CA PRO A 176 17.93 -38.48 30.02
C PRO A 176 18.96 -39.61 30.17
N ASP A 177 20.22 -39.23 30.42
CA ASP A 177 21.22 -40.09 31.02
C ASP A 177 20.93 -40.28 32.49
#